data_fb9efb6cc1f9481d180352fa51a57bbd
#
_entry.id   fb9efb6cc1f9481d180352fa51a57bbd
#
_cell.length_a   1.000
_cell.length_b   1.000
_cell.length_c   1.000
_cell.angle_alpha   90.00
_cell.angle_beta   90.00
_cell.angle_gamma   90.00
#
_symmetry.space_group_name_H-M   'P 1'
#
loop_
_entity.id
_entity.type
_entity.pdbx_description
1 polymer ?
#
loop_
_entity_poly.entity_id
_entity_poly.type
_entity_poly.pdbx_seq_one_letter_code
_entity_poly.pdbx_strand_id
1 'polypeptide(L)'
;IYGSMDYDLREQRVIDFSNGRTKLFATKKSLSGSGCNFQRYCHREIFLGIDYEFNDFIQAVHRCYRFLQKEPVVIDIIYMENERQIKEALLEKWKNHNHMVAKMIEIVKRYGLNSENKTRRLERKMGVEGSREERTVRGKHYEAVYGDCVEETRAMESNSVDLIHTSIPFGNHY
;
A
#
# COMPACT_ATOMS: atom_id res chain seq x y z
N ILE A 1 14.88 -11.44 13.05
CA ILE A 1 13.71 -11.13 13.89
C ILE A 1 12.81 -12.35 13.95
N TYR A 2 12.34 -12.71 15.12
CA TYR A 2 11.43 -13.84 15.37
C TYR A 2 10.28 -13.42 16.31
N GLY A 3 9.20 -14.21 16.34
CA GLY A 3 7.95 -13.82 16.98
C GLY A 3 8.00 -13.55 18.48
N SER A 4 8.87 -14.27 19.22
CA SER A 4 9.06 -14.11 20.68
C SER A 4 10.10 -13.04 21.04
N MET A 5 10.65 -12.31 20.07
CA MET A 5 11.58 -11.20 20.34
C MET A 5 10.81 -10.03 20.95
N ASP A 6 11.42 -9.37 21.93
CA ASP A 6 10.94 -8.14 22.55
C ASP A 6 10.64 -7.05 21.50
N TYR A 7 9.60 -6.25 21.71
CA TYR A 7 9.14 -5.26 20.74
C TYR A 7 10.18 -4.16 20.50
N ASP A 8 10.78 -3.63 21.57
CA ASP A 8 11.74 -2.54 21.46
C ASP A 8 13.00 -2.99 20.72
N LEU A 9 13.46 -4.22 21.03
CA LEU A 9 14.60 -4.83 20.35
C LEU A 9 14.29 -5.11 18.87
N ARG A 10 13.05 -5.50 18.55
CA ARG A 10 12.61 -5.72 17.17
C ARG A 10 12.63 -4.41 16.39
N GLU A 11 12.07 -3.36 16.95
CA GLU A 11 12.04 -2.04 16.35
C GLU A 11 13.46 -1.52 16.10
N GLN A 12 14.32 -1.63 17.10
CA GLN A 12 15.72 -1.23 16.97
C GLN A 12 16.43 -1.97 15.83
N ARG A 13 16.21 -3.27 15.68
CA ARG A 13 16.79 -4.07 14.60
C ARG A 13 16.31 -3.64 13.21
N VAL A 14 15.04 -3.30 13.09
CA VAL A 14 14.46 -2.76 11.86
C VAL A 14 15.07 -1.41 11.52
N ILE A 15 15.20 -0.52 12.51
CA ILE A 15 15.80 0.81 12.35
C ILE A 15 17.28 0.68 11.95
N ASP A 16 18.03 -0.20 12.58
CA ASP A 16 19.45 -0.42 12.29
C ASP A 16 19.66 -0.91 10.84
N PHE A 17 18.81 -1.83 10.38
CA PHE A 17 18.86 -2.31 9.01
C PHE A 17 18.42 -1.22 8.01
N SER A 18 17.35 -0.50 8.31
CA SER A 18 16.83 0.59 7.47
C SER A 18 17.84 1.74 7.31
N ASN A 19 18.72 1.91 8.29
CA ASN A 19 19.79 2.92 8.28
C ASN A 19 21.15 2.39 7.79
N GLY A 20 21.21 1.13 7.33
CA GLY A 20 22.44 0.51 6.81
C GLY A 20 23.48 0.15 7.88
N ARG A 21 23.10 0.16 9.16
CA ARG A 21 24.02 -0.24 10.27
C ARG A 21 24.28 -1.74 10.29
N THR A 22 23.34 -2.53 9.77
CA THR A 22 23.47 -3.97 9.62
C THR A 22 23.34 -4.37 8.17
N LYS A 23 24.16 -5.36 7.74
CA LYS A 23 24.19 -5.81 6.33
C LYS A 23 23.19 -6.93 6.03
N LEU A 24 22.77 -7.65 7.05
CA LEU A 24 21.87 -8.80 6.92
C LEU A 24 20.69 -8.65 7.86
N PHE A 25 19.51 -8.94 7.32
CA PHE A 25 18.27 -8.90 8.07
C PHE A 25 17.43 -10.11 7.73
N ALA A 26 17.17 -10.96 8.71
CA ALA A 26 16.31 -12.13 8.55
C ALA A 26 15.03 -11.96 9.35
N THR A 27 13.90 -12.20 8.70
CA THR A 27 12.58 -12.04 9.30
C THR A 27 11.55 -12.93 8.62
N LYS A 28 10.40 -13.10 9.25
CA LYS A 28 9.21 -13.64 8.56
C LYS A 28 8.45 -12.52 7.86
N LYS A 29 7.79 -12.81 6.74
CA LYS A 29 6.98 -11.84 5.98
C LYS A 29 5.99 -11.08 6.87
N SER A 30 5.31 -11.79 7.78
CA SER A 30 4.34 -11.23 8.71
C SER A 30 4.94 -10.34 9.82
N LEU A 31 6.23 -10.48 10.14
CA LEU A 31 6.88 -9.74 11.23
C LEU A 31 7.58 -8.46 10.80
N SER A 32 8.03 -8.40 9.56
CA SER A 32 8.59 -7.17 8.97
C SER A 32 7.51 -6.22 8.45
N GLY A 33 6.33 -6.48 8.81
CA GLY A 33 5.04 -5.86 8.70
C GLY A 33 4.89 -4.59 7.90
N SER A 34 4.01 -3.73 8.35
CA SER A 34 3.71 -2.46 7.71
C SER A 34 4.77 -1.40 8.05
N GLY A 35 5.09 -0.53 7.09
CA GLY A 35 5.83 0.70 7.34
C GLY A 35 7.35 0.67 7.17
N CYS A 36 7.99 -0.49 7.06
CA CYS A 36 9.45 -0.54 6.89
C CYS A 36 9.88 -0.20 5.46
N ASN A 37 10.94 0.57 5.32
CA ASN A 37 11.51 1.00 4.06
C ASN A 37 12.97 0.58 3.98
N PHE A 38 13.30 -0.41 3.15
CA PHE A 38 14.65 -0.96 3.05
C PHE A 38 15.37 -0.56 1.77
N GLN A 39 14.68 0.06 0.81
CA GLN A 39 15.19 0.36 -0.53
C GLN A 39 16.49 1.19 -0.55
N ARG A 40 16.80 1.90 0.52
CA ARG A 40 18.00 2.74 0.55
C ARG A 40 19.30 1.94 0.65
N TYR A 41 19.25 0.79 1.34
CA TYR A 41 20.43 -0.02 1.65
C TYR A 41 20.26 -1.50 1.29
N CYS A 42 19.08 -1.91 0.82
CA CYS A 42 18.80 -3.28 0.43
C CYS A 42 18.25 -3.33 -1.00
N HIS A 43 18.90 -4.10 -1.84
CA HIS A 43 18.49 -4.37 -3.22
C HIS A 43 18.48 -5.88 -3.55
N ARG A 44 18.69 -6.73 -2.56
CA ARG A 44 18.62 -8.19 -2.73
C ARG A 44 17.79 -8.82 -1.63
N GLU A 45 16.81 -9.60 -2.01
CA GLU A 45 15.94 -10.35 -1.11
C GLU A 45 16.04 -11.84 -1.42
N ILE A 46 16.08 -12.66 -0.36
CA ILE A 46 16.09 -14.11 -0.47
C ILE A 46 14.88 -14.66 0.29
N PHE A 47 13.97 -15.30 -0.42
CA PHE A 47 12.85 -16.02 0.16
C PHE A 47 13.24 -17.48 0.37
N LEU A 48 13.28 -17.92 1.63
CA LEU A 48 13.50 -19.31 2.03
C LEU A 48 12.15 -19.98 2.26
N GLY A 49 11.72 -20.83 1.32
CA GLY A 49 10.37 -21.37 1.30
C GLY A 49 9.33 -20.35 0.79
N ILE A 50 8.28 -20.85 0.24
CA ILE A 50 7.20 -20.08 -0.37
C ILE A 50 5.84 -20.66 0.05
N ASP A 51 4.84 -19.79 0.01
CA ASP A 51 3.45 -20.13 0.27
C ASP A 51 2.52 -19.51 -0.78
N TYR A 52 1.23 -19.77 -0.70
CA TYR A 52 0.22 -19.19 -1.60
C TYR A 52 -0.17 -17.74 -1.29
N GLU A 53 0.40 -17.15 -0.22
CA GLU A 53 0.11 -15.78 0.24
C GLU A 53 0.82 -14.75 -0.64
N PHE A 54 0.26 -14.53 -1.83
CA PHE A 54 0.83 -13.61 -2.82
C PHE A 54 0.92 -12.17 -2.29
N ASN A 55 -0.06 -11.71 -1.53
CA ASN A 55 -0.07 -10.35 -1.02
C ASN A 55 1.11 -10.09 -0.07
N ASP A 56 1.40 -11.04 0.82
CA ASP A 56 2.53 -10.93 1.74
C ASP A 56 3.87 -10.97 0.99
N PHE A 57 3.94 -11.82 -0.04
CA PHE A 57 5.10 -11.90 -0.91
C PHE A 57 5.35 -10.58 -1.64
N ILE A 58 4.35 -10.03 -2.32
CA ILE A 58 4.52 -8.79 -3.08
C ILE A 58 4.75 -7.58 -2.17
N GLN A 59 4.18 -7.56 -0.98
CA GLN A 59 4.45 -6.53 0.02
C GLN A 59 5.91 -6.60 0.51
N ALA A 60 6.46 -7.79 0.74
CA ALA A 60 7.86 -7.96 1.10
C ALA A 60 8.77 -7.44 -0.03
N VAL A 61 8.52 -7.85 -1.27
CA VAL A 61 9.25 -7.35 -2.45
C VAL A 61 9.25 -5.82 -2.52
N HIS A 62 8.11 -5.20 -2.28
CA HIS A 62 7.97 -3.74 -2.33
C HIS A 62 8.65 -3.01 -1.15
N ARG A 63 9.30 -3.70 -0.23
CA ARG A 63 10.17 -3.08 0.78
C ARG A 63 11.49 -2.61 0.20
N CYS A 64 11.99 -3.35 -0.78
CA CYS A 64 13.22 -3.05 -1.50
C CYS A 64 12.94 -2.48 -2.89
N TYR A 65 11.94 -3.03 -3.61
CA TYR A 65 11.52 -2.52 -4.92
C TYR A 65 10.52 -1.38 -4.76
N ARG A 66 11.04 -0.19 -4.56
CA ARG A 66 10.25 1.01 -4.26
C ARG A 66 10.88 2.26 -4.85
N PHE A 67 10.11 3.36 -4.84
CA PHE A 67 10.59 4.69 -5.19
C PHE A 67 11.89 5.04 -4.44
N LEU A 68 12.84 5.67 -5.13
CA LEU A 68 14.21 5.97 -4.67
C LEU A 68 15.17 4.77 -4.59
N GLN A 69 14.80 3.57 -5.02
CA GLN A 69 15.76 2.49 -5.22
C GLN A 69 16.65 2.85 -6.41
N LYS A 70 17.96 2.78 -6.21
CA LYS A 70 18.96 3.14 -7.23
C LYS A 70 19.57 1.93 -7.92
N GLU A 71 19.51 0.78 -7.25
CA GLU A 71 20.10 -0.47 -7.72
C GLU A 71 19.03 -1.42 -8.26
N PRO A 72 19.35 -2.28 -9.23
CA PRO A 72 18.45 -3.35 -9.65
C PRO A 72 18.13 -4.27 -8.48
N VAL A 73 16.84 -4.47 -8.20
CA VAL A 73 16.42 -5.39 -7.13
C VAL A 73 16.48 -6.83 -7.63
N VAL A 74 17.23 -7.65 -6.90
CA VAL A 74 17.36 -9.09 -7.16
C VAL A 74 16.55 -9.86 -6.12
N ILE A 75 15.69 -10.76 -6.59
CA ILE A 75 14.85 -11.59 -5.75
C ILE A 75 15.19 -13.05 -6.01
N ASP A 76 15.76 -13.70 -5.01
CA ASP A 76 16.07 -15.14 -5.05
C ASP A 76 14.96 -15.89 -4.31
N ILE A 77 14.38 -16.89 -4.96
CA ILE A 77 13.38 -17.78 -4.36
C ILE A 77 13.99 -19.17 -4.25
N ILE A 78 14.24 -19.60 -3.02
CA ILE A 78 14.73 -20.96 -2.72
C ILE A 78 13.53 -21.77 -2.25
N TYR A 79 13.22 -22.84 -2.99
CA TYR A 79 12.07 -23.68 -2.74
C TYR A 79 12.44 -25.16 -2.90
N MET A 80 11.69 -26.03 -2.24
CA MET A 80 11.83 -27.48 -2.39
C MET A 80 11.02 -28.00 -3.57
N GLU A 81 11.35 -29.19 -4.07
CA GLU A 81 10.68 -29.77 -5.23
C GLU A 81 9.16 -29.93 -5.04
N ASN A 82 8.73 -30.27 -3.83
CA ASN A 82 7.32 -30.34 -3.46
C ASN A 82 6.60 -28.99 -3.46
N GLU A 83 7.33 -27.88 -3.45
CA GLU A 83 6.80 -26.52 -3.51
C GLU A 83 6.74 -25.95 -4.95
N ARG A 84 7.08 -26.74 -5.97
CA ARG A 84 7.09 -26.32 -7.38
C ARG A 84 5.75 -25.72 -7.81
N GLN A 85 4.64 -26.37 -7.45
CA GLN A 85 3.30 -25.87 -7.79
C GLN A 85 3.00 -24.53 -7.12
N ILE A 86 3.47 -24.32 -5.90
CA ILE A 86 3.33 -23.04 -5.18
C ILE A 86 4.10 -21.95 -5.92
N LYS A 87 5.33 -22.24 -6.34
CA LYS A 87 6.15 -21.30 -7.13
C LYS A 87 5.45 -20.91 -8.44
N GLU A 88 4.93 -21.89 -9.19
CA GLU A 88 4.24 -21.63 -10.44
C GLU A 88 3.00 -20.75 -10.24
N ALA A 89 2.18 -21.05 -9.24
CA ALA A 89 1.03 -20.23 -8.86
C ALA A 89 1.43 -18.80 -8.44
N LEU A 90 2.53 -18.66 -7.71
CA LEU A 90 3.07 -17.38 -7.29
C LEU A 90 3.51 -16.53 -8.49
N LEU A 91 4.24 -17.13 -9.43
CA LEU A 91 4.71 -16.45 -10.63
C LEU A 91 3.56 -16.06 -11.57
N GLU A 92 2.54 -16.89 -11.68
CA GLU A 92 1.33 -16.57 -12.44
C GLU A 92 0.58 -15.38 -11.82
N LYS A 93 0.38 -15.41 -10.50
CA LYS A 93 -0.21 -14.26 -9.78
C LYS A 93 0.61 -12.99 -9.97
N TRP A 94 1.94 -13.07 -9.95
CA TRP A 94 2.82 -11.94 -10.21
C TRP A 94 2.66 -11.39 -11.63
N LYS A 95 2.61 -12.27 -12.63
CA LYS A 95 2.37 -11.87 -14.02
C LYS A 95 1.03 -11.15 -14.17
N ASN A 96 -0.02 -11.70 -13.56
CA ASN A 96 -1.35 -11.09 -13.57
C ASN A 96 -1.38 -9.74 -12.84
N HIS A 97 -0.70 -9.63 -11.70
CA HIS A 97 -0.54 -8.36 -10.99
C HIS A 97 0.13 -7.30 -11.85
N ASN A 98 1.26 -7.61 -12.48
CA ASN A 98 1.96 -6.69 -13.36
C ASN A 98 1.10 -6.27 -14.57
N HIS A 99 0.33 -7.19 -15.13
CA HIS A 99 -0.61 -6.88 -16.21
C HIS A 99 -1.72 -5.92 -15.75
N MET A 100 -2.28 -6.13 -14.56
CA MET A 100 -3.27 -5.23 -13.97
C MET A 100 -2.68 -3.85 -13.70
N VAL A 101 -1.48 -3.77 -13.14
CA VAL A 101 -0.78 -2.50 -12.90
C VAL A 101 -0.54 -1.76 -14.22
N ALA A 102 -0.07 -2.44 -15.26
CA ALA A 102 0.13 -1.83 -16.58
C ALA A 102 -1.17 -1.29 -17.18
N LYS A 103 -2.27 -2.06 -17.11
CA LYS A 103 -3.60 -1.58 -17.53
C LYS A 103 -4.08 -0.38 -16.72
N MET A 104 -3.88 -0.41 -15.41
CA MET A 104 -4.24 0.70 -14.54
C MET A 104 -3.50 1.98 -14.92
N ILE A 105 -2.18 1.87 -15.20
CA ILE A 105 -1.36 2.98 -15.68
C ILE A 105 -1.89 3.49 -17.04
N GLU A 106 -2.26 2.61 -17.95
CA GLU A 106 -2.83 2.97 -19.25
C GLU A 106 -4.16 3.74 -19.06
N ILE A 107 -5.05 3.23 -18.21
CA ILE A 107 -6.33 3.88 -17.88
C ILE A 107 -6.08 5.26 -17.26
N VAL A 108 -5.15 5.34 -16.31
CA VAL A 108 -4.77 6.62 -15.68
C VAL A 108 -4.20 7.61 -16.71
N LYS A 109 -3.41 7.14 -17.67
CA LYS A 109 -2.90 7.99 -18.77
C LYS A 109 -3.99 8.42 -19.72
N ARG A 110 -4.94 7.53 -20.06
CA ARG A 110 -5.99 7.77 -21.05
C ARG A 110 -7.13 8.63 -20.53
N TYR A 111 -7.58 8.37 -19.32
CA TYR A 111 -8.71 9.07 -18.71
C TYR A 111 -8.30 10.11 -17.68
N GLY A 112 -7.02 10.17 -17.40
CA GLY A 112 -6.29 11.21 -16.69
C GLY A 112 -6.79 11.50 -15.29
N LEU A 113 -5.96 11.19 -14.34
CA LEU A 113 -5.66 12.11 -13.25
C LEU A 113 -4.93 13.36 -13.81
N ASN A 114 -5.09 13.61 -15.12
CA ASN A 114 -4.49 14.71 -15.86
C ASN A 114 -5.18 16.04 -15.54
N SER A 115 -4.75 17.07 -16.11
CA SER A 115 -5.11 18.49 -16.03
C SER A 115 -6.38 18.87 -15.23
N GLU A 116 -7.51 18.19 -15.43
CA GLU A 116 -8.75 18.46 -14.70
C GLU A 116 -8.67 18.22 -13.20
N ASN A 117 -8.03 17.13 -12.76
CA ASN A 117 -7.84 16.89 -11.33
C ASN A 117 -6.76 17.79 -10.72
N LYS A 118 -5.76 18.21 -11.50
CA LYS A 118 -4.83 19.27 -11.08
C LYS A 118 -5.53 20.61 -11.04
N THR A 119 -6.37 20.89 -12.01
CA THR A 119 -7.19 22.11 -12.07
C THR A 119 -8.18 22.12 -10.92
N ARG A 120 -8.92 21.04 -10.68
CA ARG A 120 -9.82 20.90 -9.52
C ARG A 120 -9.11 20.98 -8.17
N ARG A 121 -7.86 20.47 -8.06
CA ARG A 121 -7.04 20.64 -6.85
C ARG A 121 -6.57 22.08 -6.67
N LEU A 122 -6.26 22.76 -7.76
CA LEU A 122 -5.91 24.18 -7.74
C LEU A 122 -7.15 25.04 -7.44
N GLU A 123 -8.28 24.74 -8.05
CA GLU A 123 -9.57 25.40 -7.78
C GLU A 123 -9.97 25.25 -6.31
N ARG A 124 -9.83 24.06 -5.70
CA ARG A 124 -10.02 23.85 -4.26
C ARG A 124 -9.06 24.69 -3.40
N LYS A 125 -7.79 24.78 -3.80
CA LYS A 125 -6.80 25.61 -3.08
C LYS A 125 -7.05 27.10 -3.25
N MET A 126 -7.68 27.51 -4.34
CA MET A 126 -7.97 28.91 -4.66
C MET A 126 -9.38 29.33 -4.25
N GLY A 127 -10.17 28.43 -3.62
CA GLY A 127 -11.53 28.74 -3.16
C GLY A 127 -12.55 28.95 -4.29
N VAL A 128 -12.26 28.47 -5.50
CA VAL A 128 -13.22 28.52 -6.61
C VAL A 128 -14.17 27.33 -6.49
N GLU A 129 -15.41 27.59 -6.15
CA GLU A 129 -16.47 26.58 -6.09
C GLU A 129 -16.81 26.06 -7.49
N GLY A 130 -16.30 24.88 -7.81
CA GLY A 130 -16.86 24.08 -8.90
C GLY A 130 -18.20 23.50 -8.45
N SER A 131 -19.25 23.69 -9.24
CA SER A 131 -20.56 23.08 -8.98
C SER A 131 -20.42 21.56 -8.90
N ARG A 132 -20.57 21.00 -7.70
CA ARG A 132 -20.66 19.56 -7.50
C ARG A 132 -22.10 19.14 -7.63
N GLU A 133 -22.37 18.17 -8.48
CA GLU A 133 -23.61 17.43 -8.37
C GLU A 133 -23.54 16.57 -7.11
N GLU A 134 -24.07 17.06 -6.02
CA GLU A 134 -24.32 16.27 -4.82
C GLU A 134 -25.36 15.22 -5.17
N ARG A 135 -25.02 13.97 -4.88
CA ARG A 135 -25.92 12.85 -5.18
C ARG A 135 -26.17 12.05 -3.92
N THR A 136 -27.39 12.17 -3.40
CA THR A 136 -27.85 11.39 -2.26
C THR A 136 -28.73 10.24 -2.72
N VAL A 137 -28.42 9.03 -2.30
CA VAL A 137 -29.22 7.82 -2.53
C VAL A 137 -29.72 7.30 -1.20
N ARG A 138 -31.02 7.20 -1.03
CA ARG A 138 -31.65 6.70 0.19
C ARG A 138 -32.26 5.33 -0.04
N GLY A 139 -31.93 4.38 0.81
CA GLY A 139 -32.58 3.07 0.91
C GLY A 139 -33.39 2.96 2.20
N LYS A 140 -33.99 1.80 2.42
CA LYS A 140 -34.86 1.58 3.59
C LYS A 140 -34.13 1.74 4.94
N HIS A 141 -32.83 1.45 4.97
CA HIS A 141 -32.01 1.42 6.19
C HIS A 141 -30.63 2.07 6.01
N TYR A 142 -30.43 2.84 4.92
CA TYR A 142 -29.17 3.52 4.67
C TYR A 142 -29.38 4.78 3.85
N GLU A 143 -28.47 5.71 4.01
CA GLU A 143 -28.31 6.88 3.15
C GLU A 143 -26.85 6.92 2.68
N ALA A 144 -26.66 7.00 1.38
CA ALA A 144 -25.33 7.16 0.76
C ALA A 144 -25.24 8.52 0.12
N VAL A 145 -24.29 9.33 0.57
CA VAL A 145 -24.07 10.68 0.08
C VAL A 145 -22.74 10.73 -0.66
N TYR A 146 -22.79 11.22 -1.90
CA TYR A 146 -21.61 11.54 -2.67
C TYR A 146 -21.35 13.04 -2.60
N GLY A 147 -20.49 13.45 -1.71
CA GLY A 147 -20.21 14.85 -1.41
C GLY A 147 -18.81 15.08 -0.82
N ASP A 148 -18.54 16.28 -0.35
CA ASP A 148 -17.36 16.58 0.44
C ASP A 148 -17.60 16.14 1.88
N CYS A 149 -16.81 15.19 2.35
CA CYS A 149 -16.99 14.62 3.69
C CYS A 149 -16.90 15.67 4.84
N VAL A 150 -16.20 16.78 4.62
CA VAL A 150 -16.10 17.85 5.62
C VAL A 150 -17.39 18.66 5.69
N GLU A 151 -17.96 18.98 4.52
CA GLU A 151 -19.23 19.73 4.44
C GLU A 151 -20.40 18.87 4.94
N GLU A 152 -20.44 17.61 4.49
CA GLU A 152 -21.48 16.66 4.89
C GLU A 152 -21.47 16.40 6.41
N THR A 153 -20.27 16.19 7.00
CA THR A 153 -20.17 15.99 8.44
C THR A 153 -20.49 17.23 9.26
N ARG A 154 -20.26 18.44 8.73
CA ARG A 154 -20.68 19.69 9.39
C ARG A 154 -22.19 19.86 9.43
N ALA A 155 -22.89 19.30 8.45
CA ALA A 155 -24.35 19.35 8.36
C ALA A 155 -25.03 18.33 9.30
N MET A 156 -24.29 17.35 9.84
CA MET A 156 -24.82 16.35 10.75
C MET A 156 -25.15 16.93 12.12
N GLU A 157 -26.23 16.46 12.71
CA GLU A 157 -26.58 16.82 14.08
C GLU A 157 -25.56 16.29 15.10
N SER A 158 -25.32 17.03 16.16
CA SER A 158 -24.44 16.60 17.24
C SER A 158 -24.98 15.31 17.89
N ASN A 159 -24.11 14.34 18.13
CA ASN A 159 -24.45 13.02 18.71
C ASN A 159 -25.35 12.15 17.84
N SER A 160 -25.36 12.35 16.51
CA SER A 160 -26.15 11.55 15.57
C SER A 160 -25.42 10.30 15.04
N VAL A 161 -24.14 10.12 15.36
CA VAL A 161 -23.30 9.04 14.85
C VAL A 161 -22.71 8.24 16.00
N ASP A 162 -23.03 6.95 16.06
CA ASP A 162 -22.56 6.03 17.10
C ASP A 162 -21.21 5.37 16.72
N LEU A 163 -20.94 5.17 15.42
CA LEU A 163 -19.74 4.50 14.94
C LEU A 163 -19.24 5.14 13.64
N ILE A 164 -17.97 5.47 13.61
CA ILE A 164 -17.26 5.89 12.39
C ILE A 164 -16.33 4.76 11.95
N HIS A 165 -16.57 4.23 10.76
CA HIS A 165 -15.70 3.25 10.13
C HIS A 165 -15.13 3.83 8.82
N THR A 166 -13.85 4.12 8.81
CA THR A 166 -13.16 4.67 7.64
C THR A 166 -11.75 4.13 7.50
N SER A 167 -11.27 4.02 6.28
CA SER A 167 -9.84 3.87 6.01
C SER A 167 -9.24 5.27 5.90
N ILE A 168 -8.52 5.69 6.94
CA ILE A 168 -7.77 6.93 6.87
C ILE A 168 -6.67 6.74 5.83
N PRO A 169 -6.64 7.54 4.75
CA PRO A 169 -5.49 7.53 3.85
C PRO A 169 -4.27 7.85 4.69
N PHE A 170 -3.33 6.91 4.78
CA PHE A 170 -2.06 7.18 5.43
C PHE A 170 -1.45 8.37 4.71
N GLY A 171 -1.40 9.50 5.41
CA GLY A 171 -0.70 10.67 4.92
C GLY A 171 0.72 10.26 4.58
N ASN A 172 1.17 10.60 3.40
CA ASN A 172 2.56 10.40 3.03
C ASN A 172 3.40 11.23 3.99
N HIS A 173 3.88 10.60 5.05
CA HIS A 173 4.98 11.10 5.82
C HIS A 173 6.23 10.92 4.97
N TYR A 174 6.58 11.98 4.26
CA TYR A 174 7.84 12.14 3.54
C TYR A 174 8.87 12.72 4.49
#